data_a9ab664b1116b5b69d5d367e20c6f855
#
_entry.id   a9ab664b1116b5b69d5d367e20c6f855
#
_cell.length_a   1.000
_cell.length_b   1.000
_cell.length_c   1.000
_cell.angle_alpha   90.00
_cell.angle_beta   90.00
_cell.angle_gamma   90.00
#
_symmetry.space_group_name_H-M   'P 1'
#
loop_
_entity.id
_entity.type
_entity.pdbx_description
1 polymer ?
#
loop_
_entity_poly.entity_id
_entity_poly.type
_entity_poly.pdbx_seq_one_letter_code
_entity_poly.pdbx_strand_id
1 'polypeptide(L)'
;MKRETRLWQQPAGAGSRRDFLKRCGTLTAGVAVAGMAIPRVHAAEDNTIRLALIGCGGRGSGAVINAFESPNGPCKLVAMADIFGERMEASYKALAQLHPDKLDVPPDRRFVGFDAYKKAIDCLRPGVDIAMLTTYPAFRPVHLDYAVSKGVNVFMEKSFAVDPVGVRRVVKAGEEATKKNLKIAAGLMCRHSVNRQELIKRIHDDELGPVQLIRAYRMEPCGGMSPKRPADMKELLWQIRNRTHILWVSGGLWAEMDIHQIDEICWLKDDHYPVSAHGVCGRTAVSKDAGQGFDSFTVEYTFDDGAKSYDVVRYIPNCYTEFATFVHGTKRAAQFSGAVHAGACHIYRDQRCAPVKISARYDRASGQYVYTEEARTNREDILWRAPKENYTCWQAEWNVLLDSIRKDRPQNEAQRAAYSNLTGLMGRAAMHMGQVITWDQMLQSNFELCPNIDTMTEDSPPPVMPDADGYYPAPVPGKWVEV
;
A
#
# COMPACT_ATOMS: atom_id res chain seq x y z
N MET A 1 -50.77 -26.60 16.85
CA MET A 1 -50.30 -25.27 16.38
C MET A 1 -49.33 -25.52 15.22
N LYS A 2 -49.79 -25.28 13.98
CA LYS A 2 -49.03 -25.48 12.75
C LYS A 2 -48.22 -24.19 12.52
N ARG A 3 -46.92 -24.29 12.32
CA ARG A 3 -46.05 -23.21 11.82
C ARG A 3 -46.03 -23.24 10.31
N GLU A 4 -46.50 -22.18 9.70
CA GLU A 4 -46.41 -21.95 8.24
C GLU A 4 -44.99 -21.52 7.88
N THR A 5 -44.35 -22.26 6.97
CA THR A 5 -43.12 -21.92 6.31
C THR A 5 -43.41 -21.04 5.10
N ARG A 6 -43.05 -19.78 5.12
CA ARG A 6 -43.09 -18.90 3.95
C ARG A 6 -41.88 -19.19 3.04
N LEU A 7 -42.17 -19.73 1.86
CA LEU A 7 -41.23 -19.86 0.75
C LEU A 7 -41.02 -18.48 0.09
N TRP A 8 -39.78 -18.05 0.01
CA TRP A 8 -39.38 -16.91 -0.79
C TRP A 8 -39.35 -17.30 -2.27
N GLN A 9 -40.17 -16.64 -3.08
CA GLN A 9 -40.13 -16.76 -4.52
C GLN A 9 -39.00 -15.88 -5.07
N GLN A 10 -38.12 -16.47 -5.87
CA GLN A 10 -37.12 -15.75 -6.67
C GLN A 10 -37.80 -15.01 -7.82
N PRO A 11 -37.36 -13.78 -8.18
CA PRO A 11 -37.80 -13.15 -9.40
C PRO A 11 -37.12 -13.78 -10.60
N ALA A 12 -37.86 -14.27 -11.55
CA ALA A 12 -37.41 -14.76 -12.84
C ALA A 12 -36.88 -13.62 -13.72
N GLY A 13 -35.74 -13.82 -14.38
CA GLY A 13 -35.30 -12.95 -15.46
C GLY A 13 -33.81 -12.67 -15.57
N ALA A 14 -32.97 -13.71 -15.59
CA ALA A 14 -31.61 -13.58 -16.05
C ALA A 14 -31.56 -13.71 -17.59
N GLY A 15 -31.58 -12.59 -18.31
CA GLY A 15 -31.30 -12.55 -19.73
C GLY A 15 -29.88 -13.02 -20.04
N SER A 16 -29.71 -13.91 -21.01
CA SER A 16 -28.41 -14.48 -21.38
C SER A 16 -27.48 -13.42 -21.99
N ARG A 17 -26.14 -13.60 -21.87
CA ARG A 17 -25.11 -12.78 -22.51
C ARG A 17 -25.37 -12.52 -24.01
N ARG A 18 -26.10 -13.41 -24.66
CA ARG A 18 -26.44 -13.32 -26.09
C ARG A 18 -27.54 -12.28 -26.36
N ASP A 19 -28.44 -12.04 -25.39
CA ASP A 19 -29.52 -11.07 -25.51
C ASP A 19 -29.04 -9.63 -25.22
N PHE A 20 -27.99 -9.49 -24.38
CA PHE A 20 -27.32 -8.22 -24.17
C PHE A 20 -26.60 -7.74 -25.44
N LEU A 21 -25.91 -8.62 -26.14
CA LEU A 21 -25.18 -8.28 -27.39
C LEU A 21 -26.13 -7.96 -28.57
N LYS A 22 -27.34 -8.50 -28.59
CA LYS A 22 -28.32 -8.19 -29.63
C LYS A 22 -29.03 -6.83 -29.44
N ARG A 23 -29.06 -6.30 -28.22
CA ARG A 23 -29.64 -4.98 -27.92
C ARG A 23 -28.69 -3.81 -28.16
N CYS A 24 -27.41 -4.05 -28.32
CA CYS A 24 -26.43 -3.02 -28.68
C CYS A 24 -26.25 -2.79 -30.19
N GLY A 25 -27.01 -3.52 -31.02
CA GLY A 25 -26.80 -3.56 -32.48
C GLY A 25 -27.71 -2.70 -33.34
N THR A 26 -28.64 -1.86 -32.80
CA THR A 26 -29.50 -1.02 -33.62
C THR A 26 -29.80 0.33 -32.98
N LEU A 27 -28.91 1.28 -33.10
CA LEU A 27 -29.13 2.72 -33.01
C LEU A 27 -28.02 3.47 -33.75
N THR A 28 -28.00 3.34 -35.07
CA THR A 28 -27.33 4.28 -35.97
C THR A 28 -28.35 5.28 -36.46
N ALA A 29 -28.47 6.43 -35.80
CA ALA A 29 -29.06 7.61 -36.34
C ALA A 29 -28.44 8.84 -35.69
N GLY A 30 -27.61 9.54 -36.47
CA GLY A 30 -27.27 10.93 -36.52
C GLY A 30 -27.41 11.79 -35.24
N VAL A 31 -26.31 11.88 -34.47
CA VAL A 31 -26.04 13.09 -33.70
C VAL A 31 -24.70 13.61 -34.23
N ALA A 32 -24.74 14.76 -34.86
CA ALA A 32 -23.54 15.52 -35.20
C ALA A 32 -22.86 15.92 -33.90
N VAL A 33 -21.80 15.18 -33.54
CA VAL A 33 -20.87 15.57 -32.48
C VAL A 33 -20.07 16.75 -33.03
N ALA A 34 -20.47 17.95 -32.59
CA ALA A 34 -19.61 19.12 -32.72
C ALA A 34 -18.25 18.74 -32.12
N GLY A 35 -17.20 18.73 -32.99
CA GLY A 35 -15.89 18.30 -32.64
C GLY A 35 -15.32 19.11 -31.48
N MET A 36 -15.29 18.53 -30.29
CA MET A 36 -14.25 18.85 -29.33
C MET A 36 -12.96 18.29 -29.91
N ALA A 37 -12.19 19.14 -30.55
CA ALA A 37 -10.82 18.83 -30.91
C ALA A 37 -10.08 18.48 -29.62
N ILE A 38 -9.85 17.17 -29.41
CA ILE A 38 -8.85 16.72 -28.44
C ILE A 38 -7.55 17.39 -28.90
N PRO A 39 -6.89 18.21 -28.08
CA PRO A 39 -5.63 18.79 -28.47
C PRO A 39 -4.69 17.63 -28.77
N ARG A 40 -4.38 17.41 -30.04
CA ARG A 40 -3.23 16.58 -30.41
C ARG A 40 -2.04 17.28 -29.81
N VAL A 41 -1.39 16.62 -28.83
CA VAL A 41 -0.10 17.05 -28.29
C VAL A 41 0.79 17.32 -29.49
N HIS A 42 1.16 18.59 -29.66
CA HIS A 42 1.96 19.04 -30.77
C HIS A 42 3.31 18.30 -30.78
N ALA A 43 3.74 17.84 -31.94
CA ALA A 43 5.01 17.13 -32.17
C ALA A 43 6.28 17.98 -31.92
N ALA A 44 6.13 19.15 -31.28
CA ALA A 44 7.21 20.05 -30.85
C ALA A 44 7.28 20.22 -29.31
N GLU A 45 6.34 19.66 -28.54
CA GLU A 45 6.42 19.69 -27.08
C GLU A 45 7.21 18.47 -26.59
N ASP A 46 8.12 18.74 -25.68
CA ASP A 46 8.89 17.77 -24.92
C ASP A 46 7.95 16.70 -24.33
N ASN A 47 7.96 15.48 -24.90
CA ASN A 47 7.12 14.35 -24.46
C ASN A 47 7.56 13.79 -23.09
N THR A 48 8.23 14.60 -22.29
CA THR A 48 8.72 14.25 -20.95
C THR A 48 7.62 14.40 -19.92
N ILE A 49 7.37 13.34 -19.15
CA ILE A 49 6.51 13.37 -17.96
C ILE A 49 7.32 13.98 -16.81
N ARG A 50 6.81 15.06 -16.22
CA ARG A 50 7.44 15.72 -15.08
C ARG A 50 6.97 15.07 -13.78
N LEU A 51 7.90 14.97 -12.83
CA LEU A 51 7.67 14.38 -11.51
C LEU A 51 7.89 15.45 -10.45
N ALA A 52 7.03 15.49 -9.43
CA ALA A 52 7.28 16.20 -8.18
C ALA A 52 7.37 15.19 -7.03
N LEU A 53 8.50 15.17 -6.33
CA LEU A 53 8.72 14.27 -5.18
C LEU A 53 8.27 14.95 -3.89
N ILE A 54 7.22 14.42 -3.26
CA ILE A 54 6.70 14.88 -1.97
C ILE A 54 7.02 13.82 -0.91
N GLY A 55 8.00 14.11 -0.06
CA GLY A 55 8.60 13.17 0.89
C GLY A 55 9.91 12.58 0.36
N CYS A 56 11.02 13.21 0.69
CA CYS A 56 12.35 12.92 0.12
C CYS A 56 13.13 11.86 0.91
N GLY A 57 12.44 10.82 1.43
CA GLY A 57 13.06 9.67 2.09
C GLY A 57 13.64 8.67 1.10
N GLY A 58 14.30 7.62 1.61
CA GLY A 58 14.93 6.58 0.77
C GLY A 58 13.95 5.89 -0.19
N ARG A 59 12.68 5.63 0.25
CA ARG A 59 11.67 5.04 -0.63
C ARG A 59 11.25 6.00 -1.74
N GLY A 60 11.10 7.31 -1.42
CA GLY A 60 10.79 8.32 -2.43
C GLY A 60 11.89 8.43 -3.49
N SER A 61 13.16 8.51 -3.07
CA SER A 61 14.31 8.53 -4.00
C SER A 61 14.36 7.27 -4.87
N GLY A 62 14.10 6.09 -4.29
CA GLY A 62 14.04 4.83 -5.03
C GLY A 62 12.89 4.80 -6.07
N ALA A 63 11.74 5.39 -5.75
CA ALA A 63 10.61 5.51 -6.68
C ALA A 63 10.95 6.44 -7.87
N VAL A 64 11.69 7.53 -7.62
CA VAL A 64 12.21 8.41 -8.70
C VAL A 64 13.13 7.63 -9.64
N ILE A 65 14.03 6.80 -9.09
CA ILE A 65 14.92 5.96 -9.90
C ILE A 65 14.10 4.98 -10.76
N ASN A 66 13.10 4.30 -10.18
CA ASN A 66 12.23 3.40 -10.94
C ASN A 66 11.48 4.13 -12.08
N ALA A 67 11.01 5.37 -11.86
CA ALA A 67 10.41 6.18 -12.91
C ALA A 67 11.42 6.49 -14.02
N PHE A 68 12.66 6.85 -13.66
CA PHE A 68 13.72 7.18 -14.59
C PHE A 68 14.19 5.99 -15.43
N GLU A 69 14.16 4.79 -14.88
CA GLU A 69 14.60 3.55 -15.52
C GLU A 69 13.47 2.86 -16.33
N SER A 70 12.24 3.38 -16.24
CA SER A 70 11.12 2.80 -16.98
C SER A 70 11.33 2.93 -18.50
N PRO A 71 11.09 1.85 -19.29
CA PRO A 71 11.12 1.92 -20.76
C PRO A 71 10.03 2.82 -21.34
N ASN A 72 9.03 3.19 -20.54
CA ASN A 72 7.92 4.07 -20.91
C ASN A 72 8.21 5.55 -20.61
N GLY A 73 9.50 5.93 -20.36
CA GLY A 73 9.98 7.31 -20.25
C GLY A 73 9.84 8.12 -21.52
N PRO A 74 10.41 9.33 -21.62
CA PRO A 74 11.25 9.97 -20.61
C PRO A 74 10.49 10.58 -19.43
N CYS A 75 11.16 10.59 -18.28
CA CYS A 75 10.70 11.29 -17.07
C CYS A 75 11.76 12.28 -16.59
N LYS A 76 11.34 13.37 -15.92
CA LYS A 76 12.22 14.37 -15.34
C LYS A 76 11.69 14.82 -13.97
N LEU A 77 12.53 14.82 -12.94
CA LEU A 77 12.18 15.39 -11.65
C LEU A 77 12.29 16.91 -11.73
N VAL A 78 11.21 17.62 -11.43
CA VAL A 78 11.15 19.10 -11.57
C VAL A 78 10.91 19.84 -10.26
N ALA A 79 10.43 19.17 -9.21
CA ALA A 79 10.21 19.78 -7.90
C ALA A 79 10.40 18.76 -6.79
N MET A 80 10.82 19.21 -5.60
CA MET A 80 10.96 18.40 -4.40
C MET A 80 10.35 19.11 -3.20
N ALA A 81 9.74 18.35 -2.30
CA ALA A 81 9.14 18.85 -1.06
C ALA A 81 9.36 17.87 0.09
N ASP A 82 9.79 18.37 1.23
CA ASP A 82 9.86 17.62 2.49
C ASP A 82 9.66 18.59 3.67
N ILE A 83 9.28 18.05 4.81
CA ILE A 83 9.22 18.82 6.06
C ILE A 83 10.64 19.05 6.64
N PHE A 84 11.59 18.18 6.28
CA PHE A 84 12.98 18.22 6.72
C PHE A 84 13.92 18.59 5.56
N GLY A 85 14.42 19.82 5.56
CA GLY A 85 15.29 20.35 4.51
C GLY A 85 16.55 19.52 4.29
N GLU A 86 17.18 19.02 5.37
CA GLU A 86 18.39 18.19 5.28
C GLU A 86 18.12 16.85 4.57
N ARG A 87 16.93 16.29 4.74
CA ARG A 87 16.51 15.04 4.05
C ARG A 87 16.34 15.29 2.56
N MET A 88 15.68 16.39 2.20
CA MET A 88 15.48 16.78 0.81
C MET A 88 16.82 17.02 0.10
N GLU A 89 17.74 17.76 0.72
CA GLU A 89 19.06 18.04 0.15
C GLU A 89 19.91 16.77 -0.01
N ALA A 90 19.85 15.84 0.94
CA ALA A 90 20.54 14.56 0.84
C ALA A 90 20.00 13.72 -0.35
N SER A 91 18.67 13.66 -0.49
CA SER A 91 18.01 13.01 -1.61
C SER A 91 18.37 13.65 -2.96
N TYR A 92 18.31 14.99 -3.05
CA TYR A 92 18.70 15.73 -4.24
C TYR A 92 20.13 15.41 -4.67
N LYS A 93 21.10 15.46 -3.76
CA LYS A 93 22.51 15.18 -4.04
C LYS A 93 22.71 13.76 -4.57
N ALA A 94 22.05 12.77 -3.94
CA ALA A 94 22.15 11.37 -4.36
C ALA A 94 21.55 11.16 -5.77
N LEU A 95 20.38 11.72 -6.04
CA LEU A 95 19.74 11.63 -7.36
C LEU A 95 20.55 12.37 -8.45
N ALA A 96 21.09 13.56 -8.14
CA ALA A 96 21.92 14.33 -9.07
C ALA A 96 23.24 13.62 -9.44
N GLN A 97 23.78 12.86 -8.51
CA GLN A 97 24.97 12.03 -8.77
C GLN A 97 24.66 10.85 -9.71
N LEU A 98 23.48 10.22 -9.55
CA LEU A 98 23.10 9.03 -10.31
C LEU A 98 22.51 9.36 -11.70
N HIS A 99 21.70 10.42 -11.78
CA HIS A 99 20.92 10.78 -12.97
C HIS A 99 20.92 12.30 -13.24
N PRO A 100 22.08 12.95 -13.44
CA PRO A 100 22.18 14.41 -13.56
C PRO A 100 21.30 14.98 -14.66
N ASP A 101 21.16 14.28 -15.80
CA ASP A 101 20.40 14.74 -16.97
C ASP A 101 18.87 14.66 -16.79
N LYS A 102 18.41 13.95 -15.75
CA LYS A 102 16.98 13.75 -15.46
C LYS A 102 16.48 14.64 -14.32
N LEU A 103 17.32 15.49 -13.75
CA LEU A 103 16.97 16.46 -12.73
C LEU A 103 16.89 17.88 -13.30
N ASP A 104 15.76 18.55 -13.04
CA ASP A 104 15.54 19.97 -13.30
C ASP A 104 14.87 20.58 -12.05
N VAL A 105 15.59 20.55 -10.92
CA VAL A 105 15.12 21.00 -9.61
C VAL A 105 16.03 22.13 -9.10
N PRO A 106 15.86 23.35 -9.61
CA PRO A 106 16.59 24.50 -9.10
C PRO A 106 16.19 24.83 -7.66
N PRO A 107 16.95 25.69 -6.94
CA PRO A 107 16.70 25.99 -5.54
C PRO A 107 15.29 26.51 -5.23
N ASP A 108 14.68 27.26 -6.12
CA ASP A 108 13.31 27.80 -6.00
C ASP A 108 12.20 26.77 -6.20
N ARG A 109 12.54 25.55 -6.62
CA ARG A 109 11.62 24.40 -6.69
C ARG A 109 11.95 23.29 -5.67
N ARG A 110 12.66 23.64 -4.59
CA ARG A 110 12.97 22.82 -3.41
C ARG A 110 12.25 23.40 -2.21
N PHE A 111 11.11 22.83 -1.86
CA PHE A 111 10.21 23.41 -0.87
C PHE A 111 10.31 22.67 0.48
N VAL A 112 10.38 23.43 1.57
CA VAL A 112 10.45 22.92 2.95
C VAL A 112 9.23 23.39 3.73
N GLY A 113 8.64 22.50 4.54
CA GLY A 113 7.54 22.82 5.44
C GLY A 113 6.27 22.04 5.16
N PHE A 114 5.23 22.31 5.95
CA PHE A 114 3.94 21.59 5.90
C PHE A 114 3.13 21.90 4.63
N ASP A 115 3.27 23.06 4.04
CA ASP A 115 2.61 23.47 2.79
C ASP A 115 3.45 23.20 1.53
N ALA A 116 4.67 22.71 1.70
CA ALA A 116 5.62 22.46 0.61
C ALA A 116 5.06 21.56 -0.50
N TYR A 117 4.21 20.59 -0.14
CA TYR A 117 3.56 19.69 -1.10
C TYR A 117 2.69 20.46 -2.11
N LYS A 118 2.00 21.53 -1.70
CA LYS A 118 1.17 22.34 -2.59
C LYS A 118 2.05 23.00 -3.65
N LYS A 119 3.12 23.65 -3.22
CA LYS A 119 4.07 24.34 -4.10
C LYS A 119 4.73 23.39 -5.11
N ALA A 120 5.08 22.16 -4.67
CA ALA A 120 5.67 21.15 -5.54
C ALA A 120 4.66 20.62 -6.58
N ILE A 121 3.41 20.37 -6.17
CA ILE A 121 2.35 19.90 -7.07
C ILE A 121 1.98 21.01 -8.08
N ASP A 122 1.97 22.27 -7.68
CA ASP A 122 1.69 23.42 -8.55
C ASP A 122 2.74 23.62 -9.66
N CYS A 123 3.90 22.95 -9.60
CA CYS A 123 4.88 22.91 -10.67
C CYS A 123 4.52 21.92 -11.81
N LEU A 124 3.45 21.12 -11.65
CA LEU A 124 3.08 20.05 -12.56
C LEU A 124 1.95 20.44 -13.53
N ARG A 125 1.98 19.86 -14.73
CA ARG A 125 0.94 20.04 -15.74
C ARG A 125 -0.22 19.06 -15.50
N PRO A 126 -1.47 19.53 -15.46
CA PRO A 126 -2.64 18.68 -15.31
C PRO A 126 -2.75 17.62 -16.42
N GLY A 127 -3.23 16.43 -16.08
CA GLY A 127 -3.48 15.32 -17.00
C GLY A 127 -2.23 14.60 -17.53
N VAL A 128 -1.04 15.15 -17.34
CA VAL A 128 0.21 14.64 -17.93
C VAL A 128 1.22 14.20 -16.88
N ASP A 129 1.51 15.08 -15.93
CA ASP A 129 2.60 14.92 -14.98
C ASP A 129 2.16 14.13 -13.73
N ILE A 130 3.12 13.74 -12.86
CA ILE A 130 2.88 12.86 -11.72
C ILE A 130 3.32 13.50 -10.43
N ALA A 131 2.42 13.60 -9.46
CA ALA A 131 2.75 13.84 -8.05
C ALA A 131 3.13 12.51 -7.36
N MET A 132 4.36 12.45 -6.83
CA MET A 132 4.86 11.29 -6.11
C MET A 132 4.66 11.50 -4.60
N LEU A 133 3.60 10.94 -4.04
CA LEU A 133 3.23 11.10 -2.65
C LEU A 133 3.92 10.02 -1.80
N THR A 134 5.09 10.33 -1.28
CA THR A 134 5.94 9.40 -0.52
C THR A 134 6.18 9.83 0.93
N THR A 135 5.36 10.74 1.43
CA THR A 135 5.28 11.12 2.84
C THR A 135 4.68 10.01 3.70
N TYR A 136 4.50 10.25 4.98
CA TYR A 136 3.90 9.27 5.89
C TYR A 136 2.38 9.16 5.72
N PRO A 137 1.77 8.04 6.12
CA PRO A 137 0.36 7.73 5.86
C PRO A 137 -0.63 8.79 6.36
N ALA A 138 -0.36 9.47 7.47
CA ALA A 138 -1.22 10.54 7.98
C ALA A 138 -1.45 11.66 6.96
N PHE A 139 -0.42 12.03 6.21
CA PHE A 139 -0.46 13.12 5.24
C PHE A 139 -0.98 12.71 3.87
N ARG A 140 -1.08 11.42 3.60
CA ARG A 140 -1.43 10.87 2.28
C ARG A 140 -2.80 11.33 1.79
N PRO A 141 -3.89 11.25 2.59
CA PRO A 141 -5.21 11.70 2.14
C PRO A 141 -5.22 13.18 1.76
N VAL A 142 -4.55 14.03 2.55
CA VAL A 142 -4.46 15.48 2.31
C VAL A 142 -3.73 15.79 1.01
N HIS A 143 -2.59 15.14 0.78
CA HIS A 143 -1.79 15.34 -0.41
C HIS A 143 -2.48 14.79 -1.67
N LEU A 144 -3.17 13.66 -1.55
CA LEU A 144 -3.94 13.05 -2.64
C LEU A 144 -5.09 13.96 -3.08
N ASP A 145 -5.88 14.48 -2.13
CA ASP A 145 -6.97 15.43 -2.42
C ASP A 145 -6.45 16.64 -3.20
N TYR A 146 -5.32 17.20 -2.77
CA TYR A 146 -4.74 18.35 -3.43
C TYR A 146 -4.28 18.01 -4.87
N ALA A 147 -3.56 16.90 -5.06
CA ALA A 147 -3.11 16.48 -6.39
C ALA A 147 -4.28 16.24 -7.35
N VAL A 148 -5.34 15.55 -6.87
CA VAL A 148 -6.56 15.30 -7.64
C VAL A 148 -7.32 16.61 -7.94
N SER A 149 -7.35 17.56 -6.98
CA SER A 149 -7.98 18.87 -7.20
C SER A 149 -7.28 19.64 -8.33
N LYS A 150 -5.95 19.54 -8.42
CA LYS A 150 -5.12 20.14 -9.47
C LYS A 150 -5.13 19.37 -10.80
N GLY A 151 -5.80 18.23 -10.86
CA GLY A 151 -5.87 17.42 -12.08
C GLY A 151 -4.57 16.69 -12.42
N VAL A 152 -3.77 16.33 -11.43
CA VAL A 152 -2.45 15.70 -11.62
C VAL A 152 -2.55 14.20 -11.37
N ASN A 153 -1.88 13.37 -12.20
CA ASN A 153 -1.76 11.93 -11.95
C ASN A 153 -0.93 11.67 -10.69
N VAL A 154 -1.14 10.54 -10.04
CA VAL A 154 -0.54 10.25 -8.74
C VAL A 154 0.15 8.89 -8.71
N PHE A 155 1.35 8.87 -8.17
CA PHE A 155 1.94 7.70 -7.53
C PHE A 155 1.92 7.93 -6.02
N MET A 156 1.28 7.07 -5.25
CA MET A 156 1.25 7.16 -3.79
C MET A 156 1.85 5.93 -3.14
N GLU A 157 2.81 6.13 -2.22
CA GLU A 157 3.40 5.07 -1.43
C GLU A 157 2.42 4.54 -0.37
N LYS A 158 2.64 3.30 0.02
CA LYS A 158 1.92 2.65 1.12
C LYS A 158 2.42 3.20 2.50
N SER A 159 1.64 3.20 3.60
CA SER A 159 0.22 2.92 3.64
C SER A 159 -0.57 4.19 3.31
N PHE A 160 -1.89 4.08 3.18
CA PHE A 160 -2.67 5.13 2.52
C PHE A 160 -3.40 6.05 3.50
N ALA A 161 -3.64 5.60 4.72
CA ALA A 161 -4.22 6.35 5.82
C ALA A 161 -3.87 5.69 7.15
N VAL A 162 -4.08 6.43 8.25
CA VAL A 162 -3.83 5.94 9.61
C VAL A 162 -5.11 5.59 10.37
N ASP A 163 -6.26 5.94 9.83
CA ASP A 163 -7.58 5.79 10.45
C ASP A 163 -8.70 5.63 9.41
N PRO A 164 -9.91 5.22 9.81
CA PRO A 164 -11.02 5.00 8.89
C PRO A 164 -11.47 6.26 8.13
N VAL A 165 -11.41 7.42 8.75
CA VAL A 165 -11.78 8.70 8.12
C VAL A 165 -10.81 9.01 6.97
N GLY A 166 -9.51 8.85 7.19
CA GLY A 166 -8.49 8.98 6.15
C GLY A 166 -8.69 7.99 5.01
N VAL A 167 -9.07 6.73 5.30
CA VAL A 167 -9.40 5.71 4.27
C VAL A 167 -10.55 6.18 3.39
N ARG A 168 -11.68 6.60 3.96
CA ARG A 168 -12.82 7.12 3.19
C ARG A 168 -12.44 8.32 2.32
N ARG A 169 -11.53 9.17 2.83
CA ARG A 169 -11.02 10.31 2.09
C ARG A 169 -10.22 9.87 0.85
N VAL A 170 -9.37 8.85 0.97
CA VAL A 170 -8.63 8.26 -0.17
C VAL A 170 -9.60 7.68 -1.21
N VAL A 171 -10.63 6.95 -0.78
CA VAL A 171 -11.66 6.39 -1.67
C VAL A 171 -12.34 7.52 -2.46
N LYS A 172 -12.82 8.56 -1.76
CA LYS A 172 -13.47 9.73 -2.38
C LYS A 172 -12.56 10.44 -3.38
N ALA A 173 -11.29 10.64 -3.03
CA ALA A 173 -10.31 11.23 -3.95
C ALA A 173 -10.09 10.35 -5.20
N GLY A 174 -10.09 9.02 -5.03
CA GLY A 174 -10.03 8.07 -6.13
C GLY A 174 -11.24 8.18 -7.07
N GLU A 175 -12.46 8.31 -6.55
CA GLU A 175 -13.67 8.53 -7.34
C GLU A 175 -13.58 9.83 -8.15
N GLU A 176 -13.14 10.92 -7.54
CA GLU A 176 -12.93 12.20 -8.23
C GLU A 176 -11.84 12.11 -9.31
N ALA A 177 -10.76 11.37 -9.04
CA ALA A 177 -9.71 11.12 -10.03
C ALA A 177 -10.23 10.35 -11.24
N THR A 178 -11.11 9.36 -11.04
CA THR A 178 -11.77 8.63 -12.13
C THR A 178 -12.59 9.55 -13.02
N LYS A 179 -13.37 10.45 -12.44
CA LYS A 179 -14.16 11.45 -13.19
C LYS A 179 -13.29 12.38 -14.04
N LYS A 180 -12.07 12.65 -13.59
CA LYS A 180 -11.09 13.49 -14.29
C LYS A 180 -10.16 12.70 -15.20
N ASN A 181 -10.35 11.39 -15.36
CA ASN A 181 -9.48 10.49 -16.11
C ASN A 181 -8.01 10.49 -15.63
N LEU A 182 -7.77 10.75 -14.34
CA LEU A 182 -6.44 10.72 -13.76
C LEU A 182 -6.03 9.28 -13.45
N LYS A 183 -4.74 9.01 -13.58
CA LYS A 183 -4.15 7.71 -13.26
C LYS A 183 -3.59 7.76 -11.83
N ILE A 184 -3.95 6.76 -11.02
CA ILE A 184 -3.45 6.59 -9.66
C ILE A 184 -2.83 5.21 -9.53
N ALA A 185 -1.53 5.15 -9.24
CA ALA A 185 -0.84 3.94 -8.80
C ALA A 185 -0.64 3.98 -7.28
N ALA A 186 -0.79 2.85 -6.63
CA ALA A 186 -0.59 2.67 -5.20
C ALA A 186 0.58 1.72 -4.94
N GLY A 187 1.50 2.07 -4.06
CA GLY A 187 2.74 1.35 -3.75
C GLY A 187 2.57 -0.06 -3.17
N LEU A 188 1.55 -0.79 -3.60
CA LEU A 188 1.32 -2.21 -3.36
C LEU A 188 1.95 -3.03 -4.48
N MET A 189 3.26 -2.86 -4.64
CA MET A 189 4.04 -3.35 -5.76
C MET A 189 3.92 -4.88 -5.99
N CYS A 190 3.58 -5.66 -4.97
CA CYS A 190 3.39 -7.12 -5.11
C CYS A 190 2.34 -7.47 -6.18
N ARG A 191 1.33 -6.63 -6.37
CA ARG A 191 0.28 -6.80 -7.40
C ARG A 191 0.81 -6.64 -8.83
N HIS A 192 1.97 -6.03 -9.00
CA HIS A 192 2.63 -5.85 -10.30
C HIS A 192 3.67 -6.94 -10.63
N SER A 193 3.90 -7.91 -9.71
CA SER A 193 4.70 -9.10 -9.98
C SER A 193 3.95 -10.05 -10.91
N VAL A 194 4.51 -10.32 -12.08
CA VAL A 194 3.93 -11.24 -13.08
C VAL A 194 3.75 -12.64 -12.49
N ASN A 195 4.71 -13.06 -11.68
CA ASN A 195 4.66 -14.37 -11.03
C ASN A 195 3.55 -14.50 -9.99
N ARG A 196 3.30 -13.41 -9.21
CA ARG A 196 2.17 -13.39 -8.29
C ARG A 196 0.85 -13.36 -9.02
N GLN A 197 0.73 -12.57 -10.09
CA GLN A 197 -0.46 -12.53 -10.93
C GLN A 197 -0.78 -13.90 -11.50
N GLU A 198 0.21 -14.64 -11.99
CA GLU A 198 0.03 -16.00 -12.50
C GLU A 198 -0.38 -16.97 -11.38
N LEU A 199 0.24 -16.90 -10.20
CA LEU A 199 -0.13 -17.76 -9.08
C LEU A 199 -1.55 -17.45 -8.57
N ILE A 200 -1.93 -16.18 -8.44
CA ILE A 200 -3.29 -15.77 -8.07
C ILE A 200 -4.30 -16.28 -9.11
N LYS A 201 -3.99 -16.12 -10.40
CA LYS A 201 -4.85 -16.63 -11.47
C LYS A 201 -5.09 -18.15 -11.33
N ARG A 202 -4.03 -18.94 -11.09
CA ARG A 202 -4.13 -20.39 -10.88
C ARG A 202 -4.97 -20.75 -9.65
N ILE A 203 -4.88 -19.96 -8.59
CA ILE A 203 -5.70 -20.14 -7.38
C ILE A 203 -7.16 -19.87 -7.71
N HIS A 204 -7.47 -18.79 -8.42
CA HIS A 204 -8.83 -18.43 -8.84
C HIS A 204 -9.37 -19.40 -9.90
N ASP A 205 -8.52 -20.02 -10.70
CA ASP A 205 -8.88 -21.11 -11.64
C ASP A 205 -9.09 -22.49 -10.93
N ASP A 206 -9.24 -22.51 -9.60
CA ASP A 206 -9.52 -23.69 -8.75
C ASP A 206 -8.37 -24.74 -8.70
N GLU A 207 -7.14 -24.37 -9.02
CA GLU A 207 -6.03 -25.34 -8.99
C GLU A 207 -5.74 -25.88 -7.57
N LEU A 208 -6.01 -25.07 -6.53
CA LEU A 208 -5.90 -25.47 -5.13
C LEU A 208 -7.19 -26.05 -4.56
N GLY A 209 -8.32 -25.97 -5.25
CA GLY A 209 -9.65 -26.11 -4.68
C GLY A 209 -10.05 -24.90 -3.83
N PRO A 210 -11.29 -24.82 -3.32
CA PRO A 210 -11.72 -23.72 -2.45
C PRO A 210 -10.72 -23.43 -1.34
N VAL A 211 -10.31 -22.16 -1.23
CA VAL A 211 -9.37 -21.69 -0.21
C VAL A 211 -10.03 -21.75 1.16
N GLN A 212 -9.39 -22.45 2.10
CA GLN A 212 -9.89 -22.66 3.46
C GLN A 212 -9.11 -21.83 4.48
N LEU A 213 -7.79 -21.69 4.26
CA LEU A 213 -6.89 -21.07 5.21
C LEU A 213 -5.78 -20.32 4.48
N ILE A 214 -5.53 -19.10 4.91
CA ILE A 214 -4.36 -18.30 4.52
C ILE A 214 -3.53 -18.09 5.79
N ARG A 215 -2.19 -18.28 5.70
CA ARG A 215 -1.26 -18.01 6.79
C ARG A 215 -0.20 -17.05 6.28
N ALA A 216 -0.20 -15.84 6.77
CA ALA A 216 0.78 -14.83 6.43
C ALA A 216 1.78 -14.63 7.58
N TYR A 217 3.05 -14.44 7.22
CA TYR A 217 4.14 -14.26 8.18
C TYR A 217 5.02 -13.11 7.76
N ARG A 218 5.27 -12.20 8.71
CA ARG A 218 6.30 -11.19 8.60
C ARG A 218 7.12 -11.12 9.89
N MET A 219 7.98 -12.11 10.07
CA MET A 219 8.86 -12.21 11.24
C MET A 219 10.28 -11.88 10.82
N GLU A 220 10.71 -10.66 11.08
CA GLU A 220 12.02 -10.13 10.67
C GLU A 220 12.59 -9.16 11.73
N PRO A 221 13.91 -9.01 11.85
CA PRO A 221 14.52 -8.10 12.80
C PRO A 221 14.48 -6.65 12.26
N CYS A 222 13.31 -6.00 12.29
CA CYS A 222 13.17 -4.62 11.84
C CYS A 222 12.42 -3.76 12.87
N GLY A 223 12.38 -2.46 12.64
CA GLY A 223 11.59 -1.51 13.41
C GLY A 223 12.35 -0.80 14.53
N GLY A 224 13.28 -1.45 15.19
CA GLY A 224 14.02 -0.84 16.30
C GLY A 224 13.14 -0.40 17.47
N MET A 225 13.71 0.35 18.41
CA MET A 225 12.99 0.98 19.52
C MET A 225 12.99 2.49 19.36
N SER A 226 11.91 3.14 19.80
CA SER A 226 11.83 4.60 19.87
C SER A 226 12.64 5.09 21.07
N PRO A 227 13.69 5.90 20.85
CA PRO A 227 14.33 6.61 21.95
C PRO A 227 13.41 7.74 22.45
N LYS A 228 13.72 8.29 23.64
CA LYS A 228 13.09 9.50 24.13
C LYS A 228 13.49 10.70 23.27
N ARG A 229 12.61 11.69 23.21
CA ARG A 229 12.85 12.91 22.44
C ARG A 229 14.07 13.69 22.95
N PRO A 230 14.98 14.13 22.08
CA PRO A 230 16.03 15.08 22.41
C PRO A 230 15.45 16.43 22.86
N ALA A 231 16.06 17.07 23.84
CA ALA A 231 15.52 18.29 24.43
C ALA A 231 15.49 19.50 23.46
N ASP A 232 16.36 19.50 22.47
CA ASP A 232 16.52 20.57 21.46
C ASP A 232 15.58 20.41 20.25
N MET A 233 14.78 19.34 20.16
CA MET A 233 13.86 19.10 19.05
C MET A 233 12.42 19.41 19.45
N LYS A 234 11.68 20.17 18.59
CA LYS A 234 10.23 20.37 18.75
C LYS A 234 9.50 19.03 18.79
N GLU A 235 8.51 18.93 19.69
CA GLU A 235 7.75 17.69 19.93
C GLU A 235 7.09 17.15 18.65
N LEU A 236 6.37 18.00 17.91
CA LEU A 236 5.70 17.60 16.68
C LEU A 236 6.68 17.04 15.64
N LEU A 237 7.81 17.73 15.42
CA LEU A 237 8.83 17.29 14.46
C LEU A 237 9.50 15.99 14.90
N TRP A 238 9.69 15.80 16.22
CA TRP A 238 10.19 14.52 16.75
C TRP A 238 9.24 13.38 16.46
N GLN A 239 7.94 13.54 16.71
CA GLN A 239 6.95 12.53 16.43
C GLN A 239 6.93 12.15 14.94
N ILE A 240 6.97 13.14 14.04
CA ILE A 240 7.03 12.89 12.60
C ILE A 240 8.34 12.18 12.22
N ARG A 241 9.48 12.54 12.80
CA ARG A 241 10.76 11.88 12.54
C ARG A 241 10.77 10.44 13.03
N ASN A 242 10.10 10.16 14.14
CA ASN A 242 10.01 8.87 14.81
C ASN A 242 8.76 8.05 14.44
N ARG A 243 8.29 8.21 13.22
CA ARG A 243 7.00 7.80 12.67
C ARG A 243 6.52 6.39 13.02
N THR A 244 7.40 5.38 12.93
CA THR A 244 7.04 3.96 13.10
C THR A 244 6.53 3.64 14.51
N HIS A 245 6.84 4.49 15.45
CA HIS A 245 6.49 4.34 16.86
C HIS A 245 5.40 5.30 17.34
N ILE A 246 4.84 6.11 16.42
CA ILE A 246 3.80 7.09 16.73
C ILE A 246 2.58 6.82 15.84
N LEU A 247 1.47 6.41 16.47
CA LEU A 247 0.29 5.91 15.76
C LEU A 247 -0.32 6.92 14.78
N TRP A 248 -0.43 8.21 15.18
CA TRP A 248 -1.04 9.19 14.30
C TRP A 248 -0.22 9.46 13.02
N VAL A 249 1.09 9.17 13.02
CA VAL A 249 1.96 9.42 11.86
C VAL A 249 1.90 8.28 10.86
N SER A 250 1.97 7.03 11.33
CA SER A 250 2.12 5.85 10.47
C SER A 250 1.01 4.81 10.59
N GLY A 251 0.19 4.88 11.63
CA GLY A 251 -0.74 3.81 11.99
C GLY A 251 -0.10 2.67 12.79
N GLY A 252 1.20 2.80 13.14
CA GLY A 252 1.99 1.78 13.84
C GLY A 252 2.65 0.76 12.90
N LEU A 253 3.59 -0.02 13.45
CA LEU A 253 4.37 -1.02 12.70
C LEU A 253 3.50 -2.03 11.95
N TRP A 254 2.42 -2.49 12.54
CA TRP A 254 1.45 -3.37 11.90
C TRP A 254 0.92 -2.77 10.60
N ALA A 255 0.24 -1.62 10.66
CA ALA A 255 -0.40 -1.02 9.49
C ALA A 255 0.60 -0.50 8.43
N GLU A 256 1.81 -0.08 8.86
CA GLU A 256 2.83 0.43 7.94
C GLU A 256 3.61 -0.69 7.24
N MET A 257 3.95 -1.74 7.97
CA MET A 257 4.87 -2.74 7.45
C MET A 257 4.14 -3.94 6.86
N ASP A 258 3.10 -4.43 7.51
CA ASP A 258 2.44 -5.68 7.14
C ASP A 258 1.37 -5.51 6.04
N ILE A 259 1.10 -4.31 5.61
CA ILE A 259 0.12 -3.99 4.56
C ILE A 259 0.29 -4.83 3.28
N HIS A 260 1.49 -5.31 2.96
CA HIS A 260 1.73 -6.13 1.78
C HIS A 260 1.16 -7.54 1.92
N GLN A 261 1.32 -8.18 3.09
CA GLN A 261 0.71 -9.46 3.41
C GLN A 261 -0.81 -9.33 3.49
N ILE A 262 -1.30 -8.26 4.12
CA ILE A 262 -2.73 -7.95 4.19
C ILE A 262 -3.33 -7.75 2.79
N ASP A 263 -2.63 -7.04 1.89
CA ASP A 263 -3.06 -6.87 0.50
C ASP A 263 -3.03 -8.20 -0.29
N GLU A 264 -2.05 -9.08 -0.04
CA GLU A 264 -2.03 -10.43 -0.61
C GLU A 264 -3.23 -11.25 -0.13
N ILE A 265 -3.59 -11.17 1.15
CA ILE A 265 -4.77 -11.82 1.72
C ILE A 265 -6.06 -11.34 1.02
N CYS A 266 -6.23 -10.02 0.86
CA CYS A 266 -7.36 -9.44 0.15
C CYS A 266 -7.38 -9.89 -1.32
N TRP A 267 -6.24 -9.90 -1.99
CA TRP A 267 -6.12 -10.32 -3.38
C TRP A 267 -6.46 -11.79 -3.61
N LEU A 268 -6.03 -12.68 -2.69
CA LEU A 268 -6.37 -14.09 -2.70
C LEU A 268 -7.87 -14.36 -2.60
N LYS A 269 -8.61 -13.41 -2.02
CA LYS A 269 -10.06 -13.43 -1.89
C LYS A 269 -10.76 -12.58 -2.96
N ASP A 270 -10.10 -12.27 -4.08
CA ASP A 270 -10.63 -11.47 -5.19
C ASP A 270 -11.17 -10.11 -4.75
N ASP A 271 -10.45 -9.46 -3.81
CA ASP A 271 -10.82 -8.21 -3.15
C ASP A 271 -12.19 -8.25 -2.42
N HIS A 272 -12.66 -9.46 -2.01
CA HIS A 272 -13.66 -9.62 -0.97
C HIS A 272 -12.97 -9.49 0.39
N TYR A 273 -13.32 -8.43 1.10
CA TYR A 273 -12.69 -8.10 2.37
C TYR A 273 -13.25 -8.93 3.52
N PRO A 274 -12.49 -9.16 4.61
CA PRO A 274 -12.98 -9.98 5.72
C PRO A 274 -14.15 -9.31 6.44
N VAL A 275 -15.11 -10.10 6.88
CA VAL A 275 -16.29 -9.62 7.62
C VAL A 275 -15.98 -9.26 9.07
N SER A 276 -14.93 -9.85 9.64
CA SER A 276 -14.48 -9.55 11.00
C SER A 276 -13.01 -9.90 11.23
N ALA A 277 -12.42 -9.26 12.25
CA ALA A 277 -11.10 -9.54 12.75
C ALA A 277 -11.09 -9.64 14.27
N HIS A 278 -10.22 -10.49 14.82
CA HIS A 278 -9.78 -10.43 16.20
C HIS A 278 -8.30 -10.75 16.30
N GLY A 279 -7.66 -10.35 17.39
CA GLY A 279 -6.22 -10.57 17.50
C GLY A 279 -5.63 -10.16 18.83
N VAL A 280 -4.33 -10.36 18.95
CA VAL A 280 -3.54 -9.97 20.09
C VAL A 280 -2.26 -9.29 19.65
N CYS A 281 -1.80 -8.32 20.43
CA CYS A 281 -0.50 -7.70 20.23
C CYS A 281 0.20 -7.50 21.56
N GLY A 282 1.49 -7.30 21.53
CA GLY A 282 2.28 -7.09 22.72
C GLY A 282 3.64 -6.45 22.43
N ARG A 283 4.27 -6.05 23.52
CA ARG A 283 5.62 -5.53 23.54
C ARG A 283 6.45 -6.41 24.46
N THR A 284 7.68 -6.74 24.05
CA THR A 284 8.57 -7.52 24.93
C THR A 284 8.84 -6.80 26.25
N ALA A 285 8.93 -7.55 27.32
CA ALA A 285 9.19 -7.01 28.66
C ALA A 285 10.52 -6.24 28.79
N VAL A 286 11.47 -6.53 27.91
CA VAL A 286 12.78 -5.85 27.86
C VAL A 286 12.78 -4.62 26.94
N SER A 287 11.68 -4.33 26.27
CA SER A 287 11.57 -3.16 25.40
C SER A 287 11.64 -1.88 26.21
N LYS A 288 12.57 -1.01 25.83
CA LYS A 288 12.69 0.38 26.34
C LYS A 288 12.10 1.37 25.35
N ASP A 289 11.17 0.94 24.52
CA ASP A 289 10.51 1.78 23.52
C ASP A 289 9.69 2.87 24.20
N ALA A 290 10.02 4.12 23.91
CA ALA A 290 9.28 5.27 24.44
C ALA A 290 8.00 5.57 23.64
N GLY A 291 7.84 4.99 22.43
CA GLY A 291 6.71 5.20 21.53
C GLY A 291 5.47 4.38 21.91
N GLN A 292 4.47 4.43 21.03
CA GLN A 292 3.18 3.73 21.15
C GLN A 292 3.20 2.33 20.54
N GLY A 293 4.30 1.94 19.85
CA GLY A 293 4.39 0.71 19.06
C GLY A 293 4.43 -0.57 19.87
N PHE A 294 3.99 -1.66 19.26
CA PHE A 294 4.17 -3.03 19.70
C PHE A 294 5.19 -3.72 18.76
N ASP A 295 5.70 -4.89 19.14
CA ASP A 295 6.70 -5.65 18.40
C ASP A 295 6.25 -7.06 17.99
N SER A 296 5.08 -7.49 18.48
CA SER A 296 4.51 -8.81 18.25
C SER A 296 3.01 -8.69 18.03
N PHE A 297 2.51 -9.32 16.94
CA PHE A 297 1.13 -9.19 16.53
C PHE A 297 0.63 -10.52 15.97
N THR A 298 -0.64 -10.83 16.22
CA THR A 298 -1.36 -11.93 15.58
C THR A 298 -2.80 -11.52 15.37
N VAL A 299 -3.28 -11.65 14.12
CA VAL A 299 -4.67 -11.36 13.76
C VAL A 299 -5.26 -12.57 13.02
N GLU A 300 -6.48 -12.93 13.39
CA GLU A 300 -7.35 -13.80 12.59
C GLU A 300 -8.38 -12.93 11.88
N TYR A 301 -8.46 -13.05 10.57
CA TYR A 301 -9.54 -12.52 9.76
C TYR A 301 -10.52 -13.63 9.37
N THR A 302 -11.81 -13.33 9.39
CA THR A 302 -12.88 -14.24 8.95
C THR A 302 -13.52 -13.68 7.69
N PHE A 303 -13.66 -14.51 6.66
CA PHE A 303 -14.36 -14.19 5.42
C PHE A 303 -15.80 -14.73 5.43
N ASP A 304 -16.66 -14.20 4.57
CA ASP A 304 -18.08 -14.55 4.49
C ASP A 304 -18.32 -15.98 4.00
N ASP A 305 -17.41 -16.54 3.23
CA ASP A 305 -17.41 -17.96 2.80
C ASP A 305 -16.88 -18.94 3.87
N GLY A 306 -16.53 -18.43 5.05
CA GLY A 306 -16.01 -19.21 6.18
C GLY A 306 -14.50 -19.45 6.15
N ALA A 307 -13.79 -19.04 5.10
CA ALA A 307 -12.32 -19.09 5.08
C ALA A 307 -11.73 -18.21 6.17
N LYS A 308 -10.55 -18.59 6.64
CA LYS A 308 -9.81 -17.84 7.67
C LYS A 308 -8.46 -17.41 7.12
N SER A 309 -7.96 -16.28 7.64
CA SER A 309 -6.54 -15.99 7.54
C SER A 309 -5.94 -15.70 8.90
N TYR A 310 -4.71 -16.19 9.10
CA TYR A 310 -3.89 -15.91 10.26
C TYR A 310 -2.67 -15.13 9.80
N ASP A 311 -2.50 -13.95 10.35
CA ASP A 311 -1.38 -13.08 10.06
C ASP A 311 -0.53 -12.92 11.32
N VAL A 312 0.76 -13.31 11.25
CA VAL A 312 1.68 -13.39 12.39
C VAL A 312 2.92 -12.55 12.10
N VAL A 313 3.11 -11.54 12.92
CA VAL A 313 4.16 -10.54 12.74
C VAL A 313 5.02 -10.42 14.01
N ARG A 314 6.34 -10.34 13.84
CA ARG A 314 7.27 -10.11 14.94
C ARG A 314 8.52 -9.38 14.46
N TYR A 315 8.84 -8.29 15.13
CA TYR A 315 9.99 -7.43 14.81
C TYR A 315 11.09 -7.47 15.88
N ILE A 316 11.35 -8.64 16.44
CA ILE A 316 12.32 -8.84 17.51
C ILE A 316 13.60 -9.46 16.92
N PRO A 317 14.79 -8.86 17.12
CA PRO A 317 16.05 -9.43 16.65
C PRO A 317 16.40 -10.75 17.37
N ASN A 318 17.22 -11.56 16.73
CA ASN A 318 17.72 -12.86 17.23
C ASN A 318 16.62 -13.92 17.45
N CYS A 319 15.47 -13.77 16.79
CA CYS A 319 14.39 -14.75 16.77
C CYS A 319 14.31 -15.47 15.43
N TYR A 320 13.52 -16.54 15.36
CA TYR A 320 13.18 -17.20 14.11
C TYR A 320 12.58 -16.21 13.12
N THR A 321 12.99 -16.26 11.86
CA THR A 321 12.50 -15.39 10.78
C THR A 321 11.66 -16.19 9.79
N GLU A 322 10.53 -15.61 9.37
CA GLU A 322 9.67 -16.12 8.30
C GLU A 322 9.08 -14.92 7.56
N PHE A 323 9.14 -14.95 6.25
CA PHE A 323 8.52 -13.92 5.40
C PHE A 323 7.84 -14.62 4.23
N ALA A 324 6.60 -15.05 4.43
CA ALA A 324 5.85 -15.80 3.43
C ALA A 324 4.34 -15.73 3.67
N THR A 325 3.58 -15.90 2.61
CA THR A 325 2.14 -16.17 2.66
C THR A 325 1.88 -17.57 2.11
N PHE A 326 1.24 -18.42 2.90
CA PHE A 326 0.82 -19.77 2.52
C PHE A 326 -0.69 -19.81 2.34
N VAL A 327 -1.13 -20.44 1.27
CA VAL A 327 -2.54 -20.61 0.93
C VAL A 327 -2.88 -22.09 0.93
N HIS A 328 -3.90 -22.47 1.67
CA HIS A 328 -4.39 -23.84 1.77
C HIS A 328 -5.79 -23.94 1.17
N GLY A 329 -5.89 -24.57 0.00
CA GLY A 329 -7.16 -24.98 -0.56
C GLY A 329 -7.51 -26.41 -0.15
N THR A 330 -8.64 -26.93 -0.59
CA THR A 330 -9.06 -28.30 -0.26
C THR A 330 -8.23 -29.37 -0.92
N LYS A 331 -7.54 -29.06 -2.02
CA LYS A 331 -6.74 -30.02 -2.81
C LYS A 331 -5.23 -29.84 -2.57
N ARG A 332 -4.75 -28.60 -2.55
CA ARG A 332 -3.31 -28.26 -2.57
C ARG A 332 -3.02 -27.02 -1.74
N ALA A 333 -1.73 -26.78 -1.53
CA ALA A 333 -1.24 -25.53 -0.94
C ALA A 333 -0.35 -24.75 -1.91
N ALA A 334 -0.21 -23.45 -1.67
CA ALA A 334 0.68 -22.57 -2.41
C ALA A 334 1.48 -21.68 -1.45
N GLN A 335 2.58 -21.11 -1.95
CA GLN A 335 3.41 -20.16 -1.22
C GLN A 335 3.74 -18.95 -2.08
N PHE A 336 3.64 -17.78 -1.47
CA PHE A 336 4.18 -16.51 -1.96
C PHE A 336 5.34 -16.08 -1.09
N SER A 337 6.32 -15.42 -1.70
CA SER A 337 7.51 -14.90 -1.02
C SER A 337 8.39 -16.01 -0.40
N GLY A 338 9.37 -15.61 0.35
CA GLY A 338 10.33 -16.46 1.03
C GLY A 338 11.43 -15.62 1.65
N ALA A 339 11.61 -14.39 1.15
CA ALA A 339 12.37 -13.28 1.72
C ALA A 339 11.89 -11.97 1.10
N VAL A 340 11.73 -10.94 1.89
CA VAL A 340 11.54 -9.52 1.52
C VAL A 340 10.72 -9.25 0.26
N HIS A 341 9.51 -9.73 0.14
CA HIS A 341 8.63 -9.55 -1.04
C HIS A 341 9.17 -10.12 -2.37
N ALA A 342 10.27 -10.82 -2.36
CA ALA A 342 10.82 -11.48 -3.54
C ALA A 342 10.84 -12.99 -3.34
N GLY A 343 11.01 -13.73 -4.41
CA GLY A 343 11.34 -15.12 -4.38
C GLY A 343 10.20 -16.05 -4.74
N ALA A 344 9.89 -17.00 -3.86
CA ALA A 344 9.06 -18.14 -4.23
C ALA A 344 7.60 -17.76 -4.58
N CYS A 345 7.16 -18.24 -5.74
CA CYS A 345 5.75 -18.43 -6.06
C CYS A 345 5.59 -19.90 -6.49
N HIS A 346 5.00 -20.71 -5.61
CA HIS A 346 4.96 -22.16 -5.79
C HIS A 346 3.55 -22.71 -5.53
N ILE A 347 3.20 -23.81 -6.22
CA ILE A 347 2.09 -24.68 -5.86
C ILE A 347 2.67 -26.05 -5.47
N TYR A 348 2.28 -26.54 -4.30
CA TYR A 348 2.65 -27.84 -3.79
C TYR A 348 1.67 -28.93 -4.25
N ARG A 349 2.12 -30.20 -4.29
CA ARG A 349 1.27 -31.34 -4.70
C ARG A 349 0.13 -31.59 -3.73
N ASP A 350 0.34 -31.31 -2.46
CA ASP A 350 -0.64 -31.48 -1.39
C ASP A 350 -0.44 -30.42 -0.29
N GLN A 351 -0.98 -30.67 0.91
CA GLN A 351 -0.91 -29.74 2.06
C GLN A 351 0.44 -29.75 2.78
N ARG A 352 1.35 -30.68 2.45
CA ARG A 352 2.68 -30.81 3.08
C ARG A 352 3.66 -29.80 2.44
N CYS A 353 3.38 -28.53 2.65
CA CYS A 353 4.28 -27.46 2.18
C CYS A 353 5.51 -27.38 3.09
N ALA A 354 6.68 -27.71 2.54
CA ALA A 354 7.95 -27.37 3.17
C ALA A 354 8.32 -25.93 2.76
N PRO A 355 8.43 -24.98 3.68
CA PRO A 355 8.72 -23.60 3.33
C PRO A 355 10.04 -23.48 2.57
N VAL A 356 10.01 -22.83 1.42
CA VAL A 356 11.25 -22.44 0.73
C VAL A 356 11.81 -21.24 1.46
N LYS A 357 12.95 -21.43 2.12
CA LYS A 357 13.70 -20.30 2.67
C LYS A 357 14.54 -19.67 1.58
N ILE A 358 14.38 -18.38 1.44
CA ILE A 358 15.21 -17.55 0.58
C ILE A 358 16.00 -16.61 1.49
N SER A 359 17.32 -16.64 1.41
CA SER A 359 18.15 -15.59 2.00
C SER A 359 18.31 -14.45 1.01
N ALA A 360 18.16 -13.23 1.48
CA ALA A 360 18.38 -12.03 0.70
C ALA A 360 19.62 -11.30 1.23
N ARG A 361 20.58 -11.03 0.35
CA ARG A 361 21.75 -10.19 0.65
C ARG A 361 21.74 -8.97 -0.25
N TYR A 362 21.79 -7.78 0.33
CA TYR A 362 21.97 -6.56 -0.45
C TYR A 362 23.43 -6.50 -0.95
N ASP A 363 23.58 -6.53 -2.26
CA ASP A 363 24.87 -6.34 -2.91
C ASP A 363 25.10 -4.84 -3.17
N ARG A 364 26.05 -4.28 -2.43
CA ARG A 364 26.38 -2.86 -2.53
C ARG A 364 27.01 -2.47 -3.86
N ALA A 365 27.62 -3.42 -4.58
CA ALA A 365 28.30 -3.15 -5.84
C ALA A 365 27.28 -3.01 -7.00
N SER A 366 26.23 -3.83 -6.99
CA SER A 366 25.17 -3.78 -7.99
C SER A 366 23.96 -2.94 -7.56
N GLY A 367 23.87 -2.53 -6.29
CA GLY A 367 22.70 -1.87 -5.73
C GLY A 367 21.44 -2.74 -5.67
N GLN A 368 21.57 -4.05 -5.77
CA GLN A 368 20.47 -5.00 -5.86
C GLN A 368 20.50 -6.03 -4.73
N TYR A 369 19.33 -6.61 -4.44
CA TYR A 369 19.26 -7.79 -3.59
C TYR A 369 19.62 -9.04 -4.40
N VAL A 370 20.59 -9.80 -3.90
CA VAL A 370 20.92 -11.14 -4.39
C VAL A 370 20.17 -12.15 -3.53
N TYR A 371 19.37 -12.98 -4.16
CA TYR A 371 18.55 -13.99 -3.50
C TYR A 371 19.19 -15.36 -3.67
N THR A 372 19.31 -16.08 -2.56
CA THR A 372 19.77 -17.47 -2.56
C THR A 372 18.69 -18.34 -1.94
N GLU A 373 18.17 -19.27 -2.70
CA GLU A 373 17.22 -20.27 -2.22
C GLU A 373 17.98 -21.32 -1.39
N GLU A 374 17.64 -21.44 -0.12
CA GLU A 374 18.14 -22.53 0.71
C GLU A 374 17.37 -23.81 0.36
N ALA A 375 18.08 -24.84 -0.08
CA ALA A 375 17.54 -26.11 -0.51
C ALA A 375 16.96 -26.93 0.67
N ARG A 376 15.89 -26.45 1.28
CA ARG A 376 15.11 -27.21 2.29
C ARG A 376 13.88 -27.88 1.73
N THR A 377 13.54 -27.59 0.47
CA THR A 377 12.35 -28.14 -0.18
C THR A 377 12.75 -29.34 -0.99
N ASN A 378 12.10 -30.47 -0.72
CA ASN A 378 12.15 -31.58 -1.63
C ASN A 378 11.48 -31.12 -2.94
N ARG A 379 12.26 -30.97 -4.03
CA ARG A 379 11.74 -30.47 -5.32
C ARG A 379 10.55 -31.30 -5.83
N GLU A 380 10.45 -32.56 -5.39
CA GLU A 380 9.36 -33.47 -5.72
C GLU A 380 8.00 -33.02 -5.14
N ASP A 381 8.00 -32.24 -4.04
CA ASP A 381 6.77 -31.72 -3.42
C ASP A 381 6.19 -30.53 -4.18
N ILE A 382 6.96 -29.87 -5.05
CA ILE A 382 6.51 -28.73 -5.84
C ILE A 382 5.89 -29.23 -7.16
N LEU A 383 4.64 -28.88 -7.38
CA LEU A 383 3.92 -29.14 -8.62
C LEU A 383 4.21 -28.08 -9.69
N TRP A 384 4.20 -26.81 -9.29
CA TRP A 384 4.48 -25.68 -10.15
C TRP A 384 5.37 -24.65 -9.43
N ARG A 385 6.28 -24.07 -10.17
CA ARG A 385 7.18 -23.00 -9.74
C ARG A 385 7.18 -21.89 -10.79
N ALA A 386 7.00 -20.65 -10.34
CA ALA A 386 7.12 -19.51 -11.21
C ALA A 386 8.54 -19.36 -11.79
N PRO A 387 8.68 -18.91 -13.04
CA PRO A 387 9.97 -18.59 -13.64
C PRO A 387 10.62 -17.37 -12.97
N LYS A 388 11.89 -17.08 -13.31
CA LYS A 388 12.55 -15.86 -12.87
C LYS A 388 11.93 -14.65 -13.56
N GLU A 389 11.59 -13.61 -12.78
CA GLU A 389 11.11 -12.35 -13.33
C GLU A 389 12.23 -11.51 -13.95
N ASN A 390 11.90 -10.77 -15.01
CA ASN A 390 12.83 -9.89 -15.68
C ASN A 390 13.00 -8.53 -14.98
N TYR A 391 11.98 -8.11 -14.22
CA TYR A 391 11.95 -6.85 -13.49
C TYR A 391 11.55 -7.11 -12.03
N THR A 392 11.99 -6.22 -11.16
CA THR A 392 11.44 -6.18 -9.80
C THR A 392 9.99 -5.68 -9.85
N CYS A 393 9.18 -6.08 -8.87
CA CYS A 393 7.79 -5.62 -8.78
C CYS A 393 7.68 -4.09 -8.63
N TRP A 394 8.65 -3.43 -7.99
CA TRP A 394 8.75 -1.96 -7.92
C TRP A 394 8.96 -1.33 -9.30
N GLN A 395 9.79 -1.91 -10.15
CA GLN A 395 9.98 -1.43 -11.50
C GLN A 395 8.76 -1.68 -12.38
N ALA A 396 8.12 -2.85 -12.23
CA ALA A 396 6.90 -3.21 -12.95
C ALA A 396 5.75 -2.24 -12.66
N GLU A 397 5.58 -1.83 -11.41
CA GLU A 397 4.59 -0.83 -10.99
C GLU A 397 4.74 0.50 -11.76
N TRP A 398 5.95 1.02 -11.84
CA TRP A 398 6.24 2.24 -12.60
C TRP A 398 6.07 2.07 -14.11
N ASN A 399 6.45 0.92 -14.65
CA ASN A 399 6.23 0.63 -16.06
C ASN A 399 4.74 0.66 -16.42
N VAL A 400 3.87 0.11 -15.55
CA VAL A 400 2.42 0.11 -15.75
C VAL A 400 1.85 1.53 -15.66
N LEU A 401 2.23 2.31 -14.65
CA LEU A 401 1.73 3.69 -14.48
C LEU A 401 2.08 4.57 -15.69
N LEU A 402 3.34 4.56 -16.12
CA LEU A 402 3.78 5.37 -17.26
C LEU A 402 3.15 4.92 -18.58
N ASP A 403 2.99 3.60 -18.78
CA ASP A 403 2.28 3.06 -19.95
C ASP A 403 0.81 3.50 -19.96
N SER A 404 0.14 3.48 -18.81
CA SER A 404 -1.25 3.89 -18.67
C SER A 404 -1.46 5.38 -18.98
N ILE A 405 -0.55 6.25 -18.52
CA ILE A 405 -0.58 7.68 -18.84
C ILE A 405 -0.36 7.90 -20.36
N ARG A 406 0.66 7.25 -20.94
CA ARG A 406 1.01 7.45 -22.33
C ARG A 406 -0.01 6.92 -23.33
N LYS A 407 -0.69 5.84 -22.97
CA LYS A 407 -1.71 5.19 -23.81
C LYS A 407 -3.13 5.55 -23.41
N ASP A 408 -3.28 6.48 -22.48
CA ASP A 408 -4.56 6.89 -21.89
C ASP A 408 -5.42 5.69 -21.44
N ARG A 409 -4.78 4.70 -20.79
CA ARG A 409 -5.50 3.55 -20.24
C ARG A 409 -6.00 3.87 -18.84
N PRO A 410 -7.22 3.46 -18.47
CA PRO A 410 -7.70 3.60 -17.10
C PRO A 410 -6.78 2.86 -16.12
N GLN A 411 -6.35 3.57 -15.08
CA GLN A 411 -5.64 3.01 -13.93
C GLN A 411 -5.99 3.83 -12.69
N ASN A 412 -6.70 3.23 -11.76
CA ASN A 412 -7.00 3.86 -10.48
C ASN A 412 -7.05 2.79 -9.39
N GLU A 413 -6.00 2.74 -8.59
CA GLU A 413 -5.83 1.75 -7.53
C GLU A 413 -6.26 2.27 -6.15
N ALA A 414 -6.78 3.51 -6.06
CA ALA A 414 -7.04 4.18 -4.79
C ALA A 414 -8.02 3.42 -3.89
N GLN A 415 -9.17 2.98 -4.42
CA GLN A 415 -10.18 2.27 -3.62
C GLN A 415 -9.67 0.93 -3.11
N ARG A 416 -9.09 0.12 -3.99
CA ARG A 416 -8.52 -1.19 -3.63
C ARG A 416 -7.45 -1.03 -2.54
N ALA A 417 -6.51 -0.11 -2.76
CA ALA A 417 -5.44 0.16 -1.80
C ALA A 417 -5.96 0.67 -0.46
N ALA A 418 -6.96 1.56 -0.49
CA ALA A 418 -7.62 2.07 0.71
C ALA A 418 -8.33 0.96 1.50
N TYR A 419 -8.97 0.01 0.84
CA TYR A 419 -9.68 -1.09 1.50
C TYR A 419 -8.73 -2.18 2.02
N SER A 420 -7.63 -2.49 1.31
CA SER A 420 -6.55 -3.28 1.91
C SER A 420 -5.98 -2.60 3.17
N ASN A 421 -5.83 -1.27 3.15
CA ASN A 421 -5.43 -0.52 4.33
C ASN A 421 -6.47 -0.58 5.45
N LEU A 422 -7.78 -0.47 5.13
CA LEU A 422 -8.86 -0.59 6.12
C LEU A 422 -8.86 -1.98 6.78
N THR A 423 -8.58 -3.05 6.03
CA THR A 423 -8.39 -4.40 6.57
C THR A 423 -7.26 -4.41 7.60
N GLY A 424 -6.13 -3.78 7.30
CA GLY A 424 -5.02 -3.63 8.25
C GLY A 424 -5.42 -2.84 9.51
N LEU A 425 -6.16 -1.74 9.34
CA LEU A 425 -6.67 -0.94 10.46
C LEU A 425 -7.70 -1.71 11.29
N MET A 426 -8.54 -2.55 10.68
CA MET A 426 -9.46 -3.43 11.39
C MET A 426 -8.71 -4.43 12.27
N GLY A 427 -7.65 -5.06 11.78
CA GLY A 427 -6.78 -5.92 12.57
C GLY A 427 -6.09 -5.17 13.71
N ARG A 428 -5.62 -3.94 13.46
CA ARG A 428 -5.05 -3.07 14.49
C ARG A 428 -6.07 -2.75 15.58
N ALA A 429 -7.26 -2.30 15.22
CA ALA A 429 -8.34 -1.99 16.16
C ALA A 429 -8.71 -3.21 17.00
N ALA A 430 -8.83 -4.40 16.37
CA ALA A 430 -9.11 -5.65 17.08
C ALA A 430 -8.06 -5.97 18.15
N MET A 431 -6.77 -5.80 17.82
CA MET A 431 -5.68 -6.03 18.76
C MET A 431 -5.61 -4.97 19.86
N HIS A 432 -5.71 -3.69 19.50
CA HIS A 432 -5.59 -2.57 20.44
C HIS A 432 -6.76 -2.50 21.40
N MET A 433 -7.97 -2.83 20.94
CA MET A 433 -9.19 -2.83 21.76
C MET A 433 -9.40 -4.15 22.52
N GLY A 434 -8.81 -5.26 22.05
CA GLY A 434 -9.07 -6.60 22.58
C GLY A 434 -10.50 -7.08 22.29
N GLN A 435 -11.06 -6.71 21.14
CA GLN A 435 -12.44 -7.00 20.74
C GLN A 435 -12.49 -7.65 19.36
N VAL A 436 -13.62 -8.28 19.02
CA VAL A 436 -13.95 -8.61 17.64
C VAL A 436 -14.44 -7.35 16.95
N ILE A 437 -13.80 -6.98 15.85
CA ILE A 437 -14.15 -5.80 15.06
C ILE A 437 -14.68 -6.25 13.70
N THR A 438 -15.81 -5.70 13.28
CA THR A 438 -16.42 -6.00 11.98
C THR A 438 -15.99 -4.98 10.91
N TRP A 439 -16.10 -5.39 9.64
CA TRP A 439 -15.86 -4.51 8.51
C TRP A 439 -16.74 -3.27 8.54
N ASP A 440 -18.04 -3.44 8.83
CA ASP A 440 -19.00 -2.33 8.87
C ASP A 440 -18.67 -1.34 9.99
N GLN A 441 -18.25 -1.81 11.18
CA GLN A 441 -17.79 -0.93 12.25
C GLN A 441 -16.61 -0.07 11.79
N MET A 442 -15.61 -0.68 11.14
CA MET A 442 -14.46 0.07 10.63
C MET A 442 -14.84 1.05 9.53
N LEU A 443 -15.66 0.62 8.58
CA LEU A 443 -16.04 1.47 7.44
C LEU A 443 -16.85 2.71 7.90
N GLN A 444 -17.67 2.57 8.96
CA GLN A 444 -18.53 3.63 9.50
C GLN A 444 -17.87 4.45 10.63
N SER A 445 -16.75 3.97 11.18
CA SER A 445 -16.07 4.64 12.29
C SER A 445 -15.66 6.07 11.95
N ASN A 446 -15.89 6.98 12.90
CA ASN A 446 -15.40 8.36 12.84
C ASN A 446 -14.14 8.58 13.68
N PHE A 447 -13.46 7.51 14.04
CA PHE A 447 -12.19 7.59 14.75
C PHE A 447 -11.12 8.27 13.89
N GLU A 448 -10.48 9.29 14.44
CA GLU A 448 -9.37 10.01 13.81
C GLU A 448 -8.21 10.13 14.79
N LEU A 449 -7.02 9.79 14.32
CA LEU A 449 -5.78 9.96 15.08
C LEU A 449 -5.23 11.39 15.03
N CYS A 450 -5.58 12.15 14.00
CA CYS A 450 -5.13 13.53 13.81
C CYS A 450 -6.21 14.37 13.09
N PRO A 451 -7.26 14.83 13.77
CA PRO A 451 -8.39 15.52 13.13
C PRO A 451 -8.02 16.91 12.56
N ASN A 452 -6.91 17.51 12.97
CA ASN A 452 -6.45 18.81 12.50
C ASN A 452 -5.34 18.74 11.44
N ILE A 453 -5.16 17.60 10.80
CA ILE A 453 -4.06 17.35 9.84
C ILE A 453 -4.04 18.35 8.66
N ASP A 454 -5.19 18.82 8.20
CA ASP A 454 -5.31 19.75 7.06
C ASP A 454 -4.75 21.15 7.34
N THR A 455 -4.74 21.56 8.60
CA THR A 455 -4.33 22.90 9.04
C THR A 455 -3.02 22.89 9.84
N MET A 456 -2.37 21.72 9.90
CA MET A 456 -1.15 21.54 10.67
C MET A 456 0.00 22.38 10.14
N THR A 457 0.68 23.03 11.06
CA THR A 457 1.90 23.82 10.82
C THR A 457 3.01 23.36 11.76
N GLU A 458 4.21 23.89 11.61
CA GLU A 458 5.34 23.56 12.48
C GLU A 458 5.09 23.91 13.96
N ASP A 459 4.22 24.88 14.22
CA ASP A 459 3.89 25.38 15.57
C ASP A 459 2.60 24.76 16.12
N SER A 460 1.98 23.83 15.39
CA SER A 460 0.78 23.13 15.87
C SER A 460 1.13 22.21 17.05
N PRO A 461 0.21 22.07 18.02
CA PRO A 461 0.38 21.07 19.07
C PRO A 461 0.32 19.68 18.46
N PRO A 462 1.18 18.74 18.92
CA PRO A 462 1.14 17.37 18.42
C PRO A 462 -0.14 16.66 18.92
N PRO A 463 -0.66 15.69 18.16
CA PRO A 463 -1.87 14.94 18.54
C PRO A 463 -1.77 14.14 19.84
N VAL A 464 -0.56 13.73 20.23
CA VAL A 464 -0.30 12.99 21.46
C VAL A 464 0.90 13.58 22.20
N MET A 465 0.83 13.58 23.54
CA MET A 465 1.94 14.04 24.38
C MET A 465 2.50 12.87 25.18
N PRO A 466 3.83 12.82 25.41
CA PRO A 466 4.42 11.86 26.33
C PRO A 466 4.04 12.21 27.80
N ASP A 467 4.17 11.22 28.67
CA ASP A 467 4.09 11.41 30.12
C ASP A 467 5.32 12.17 30.68
N ALA A 468 5.34 12.38 32.00
CA ALA A 468 6.44 13.07 32.69
C ALA A 468 7.80 12.37 32.53
N ASP A 469 7.79 11.05 32.29
CA ASP A 469 8.99 10.25 32.07
C ASP A 469 9.40 10.15 30.61
N GLY A 470 8.63 10.77 29.69
CA GLY A 470 8.89 10.85 28.25
C GLY A 470 8.43 9.63 27.47
N TYR A 471 7.45 8.87 27.96
CA TYR A 471 6.82 7.75 27.27
C TYR A 471 5.46 8.13 26.70
N TYR A 472 5.19 7.75 25.47
CA TYR A 472 3.88 7.99 24.85
C TYR A 472 2.88 6.91 25.26
N PRO A 473 1.59 7.29 25.52
CA PRO A 473 0.57 6.34 25.94
C PRO A 473 0.28 5.32 24.83
N ALA A 474 0.65 4.06 25.06
CA ALA A 474 0.34 2.96 24.15
C ALA A 474 -1.09 2.46 24.37
N PRO A 475 -1.75 1.88 23.34
CA PRO A 475 -3.05 1.24 23.49
C PRO A 475 -3.07 0.18 24.60
N VAL A 476 -4.13 0.17 25.38
CA VAL A 476 -4.35 -0.83 26.43
C VAL A 476 -5.62 -1.60 26.11
N PRO A 477 -5.55 -2.90 25.79
CA PRO A 477 -6.72 -3.71 25.47
C PRO A 477 -7.80 -3.62 26.58
N GLY A 478 -9.06 -3.50 26.15
CA GLY A 478 -10.20 -3.29 27.06
C GLY A 478 -10.40 -1.84 27.53
N LYS A 479 -9.48 -0.91 27.19
CA LYS A 479 -9.61 0.53 27.51
C LYS A 479 -9.50 1.43 26.30
N TRP A 480 -8.74 1.02 25.30
CA TRP A 480 -8.54 1.77 24.06
C TRP A 480 -9.75 1.65 23.13
N VAL A 481 -10.06 2.71 22.37
CA VAL A 481 -11.19 2.76 21.43
C VAL A 481 -10.70 3.30 20.08
N GLU A 482 -11.01 2.57 18.98
CA GLU A 482 -10.69 2.96 17.60
C GLU A 482 -11.91 2.85 16.65
N VAL A 483 -13.08 2.47 17.16
CA VAL A 483 -14.33 2.32 16.37
C VAL A 483 -15.51 2.91 17.10
#